data_33e3b5f37e5e3ec05094d205f00ff4ad
#
_entry.id   33e3b5f37e5e3ec05094d205f00ff4ad
#
_cell.length_a   1.000
_cell.length_b   1.000
_cell.length_c   1.000
_cell.angle_alpha   90.00
_cell.angle_beta   90.00
_cell.angle_gamma   90.00
#
_symmetry.space_group_name_H-M   'P 1'
#
loop_
_entity.id
_entity.type
_entity.pdbx_description
1 polymer ?
#
loop_
_entity_poly.entity_id
_entity_poly.type
_entity_poly.pdbx_seq_one_letter_code
_entity_poly.pdbx_strand_id
1 'polypeptide(L)'
;MIRFEHVTKRYEGGTTAVDDLSFEVAEGELVTLVGPSGCGKTTTMKMVNRLIEPTEGRIYVEGDDISTIDPVQLRRRIGYVIQQVGLFPHKTVLENTATVPHLLGVKRGKARERAAELLDLVGLDPSVFGDRYPEQLSGGQRQRVGVARALAADPPVLLMDEPFGAVDPVVREHLQNEFLRLQQAVRKTVLFVTHDIEEAVRLGDRMAVYGEGRIEQFDTPSTILGAPANGYVADFVGADRGLKRLSVTPIEEGDLEQPPVLHLDDPLPAKLEARWAVVLDGENNLHGWISAEHAHGGPGTVRDHARRMEAWLPVGATLKQAFSTMLQHDAGWIAVIDKDSEGRFLGVLTPARLHEALRRSTAADARAIAREEVELETITAIAGD
;
A
#
# COMPACT_ATOMS: atom_id res chain seq x y z
N MET A 1 8.65 0.16 16.54
CA MET A 1 7.36 -0.29 17.13
C MET A 1 7.33 -1.81 17.38
N ILE A 2 7.66 -2.65 16.40
CA ILE A 2 7.85 -4.11 16.61
C ILE A 2 9.31 -4.42 16.26
N ARG A 3 10.02 -5.17 17.10
CA ARG A 3 11.43 -5.54 16.86
C ARG A 3 11.66 -7.01 17.20
N PHE A 4 12.32 -7.70 16.29
CA PHE A 4 12.76 -9.08 16.42
C PHE A 4 14.27 -9.11 16.58
N GLU A 5 14.78 -9.83 17.59
CA GLU A 5 16.21 -10.01 17.87
C GLU A 5 16.54 -11.50 17.91
N HIS A 6 17.21 -12.00 16.88
CA HIS A 6 17.69 -13.38 16.74
C HIS A 6 16.62 -14.44 17.05
N VAL A 7 15.39 -14.21 16.55
CA VAL A 7 14.24 -15.04 16.87
C VAL A 7 14.25 -16.33 16.07
N THR A 8 14.24 -17.45 16.80
CA THR A 8 14.15 -18.79 16.21
C THR A 8 12.95 -19.55 16.79
N LYS A 9 12.23 -20.28 15.91
CA LYS A 9 11.18 -21.20 16.31
C LYS A 9 11.41 -22.60 15.75
N ARG A 10 11.70 -23.53 16.64
CA ARG A 10 11.77 -24.98 16.36
C ARG A 10 10.60 -25.70 17.02
N TYR A 11 9.94 -26.56 16.26
CA TYR A 11 8.88 -27.42 16.79
C TYR A 11 9.40 -28.78 17.27
N GLU A 12 8.62 -29.42 18.16
CA GLU A 12 8.87 -30.79 18.61
C GLU A 12 8.84 -31.73 17.41
N GLY A 13 9.80 -32.23 16.87
CA GLY A 13 9.89 -33.01 15.62
C GLY A 13 10.97 -32.47 14.66
N GLY A 14 11.71 -31.44 15.09
CA GLY A 14 12.92 -30.97 14.41
C GLY A 14 12.68 -29.96 13.30
N THR A 15 11.44 -29.61 12.99
CA THR A 15 11.14 -28.58 11.98
C THR A 15 11.46 -27.20 12.52
N THR A 16 12.37 -26.48 11.87
CA THR A 16 12.62 -25.05 12.13
C THR A 16 11.70 -24.23 11.23
N ALA A 17 10.73 -23.55 11.82
CA ALA A 17 9.76 -22.74 11.08
C ALA A 17 10.22 -21.28 10.91
N VAL A 18 11.05 -20.79 11.83
CA VAL A 18 11.70 -19.47 11.78
C VAL A 18 13.12 -19.65 12.30
N ASP A 19 14.10 -19.11 11.61
CA ASP A 19 15.53 -19.32 11.87
C ASP A 19 16.26 -17.98 11.87
N ASP A 20 16.76 -17.56 13.03
CA ASP A 20 17.57 -16.36 13.28
C ASP A 20 16.99 -15.06 12.70
N LEU A 21 15.71 -14.80 12.98
CA LEU A 21 14.99 -13.67 12.43
C LEU A 21 15.30 -12.38 13.20
N SER A 22 15.84 -11.38 12.49
CA SER A 22 16.10 -10.04 13.06
C SER A 22 15.61 -8.97 12.07
N PHE A 23 14.64 -8.17 12.48
CA PHE A 23 14.15 -7.01 11.71
C PHE A 23 13.28 -6.11 12.60
N GLU A 24 13.01 -4.90 12.12
CA GLU A 24 12.21 -3.92 12.84
C GLU A 24 11.11 -3.34 11.94
N VAL A 25 9.93 -3.12 12.55
CA VAL A 25 8.79 -2.39 11.97
C VAL A 25 8.67 -1.07 12.69
N ALA A 26 8.79 0.03 11.97
CA ALA A 26 8.70 1.38 12.54
C ALA A 26 7.26 1.72 12.96
N GLU A 27 7.09 2.78 13.74
CA GLU A 27 5.77 3.27 14.11
C GLU A 27 5.02 3.82 12.89
N GLY A 28 3.76 3.42 12.73
CA GLY A 28 2.92 3.84 11.61
C GLY A 28 3.23 3.15 10.27
N GLU A 29 4.24 2.27 10.23
CA GLU A 29 4.67 1.53 9.05
C GLU A 29 3.78 0.29 8.80
N LEU A 30 3.47 0.05 7.53
CA LEU A 30 2.85 -1.18 7.07
C LEU A 30 3.93 -2.08 6.43
N VAL A 31 4.28 -3.15 7.13
CA VAL A 31 5.21 -4.16 6.62
C VAL A 31 4.47 -5.40 6.16
N THR A 32 4.71 -5.80 4.92
CA THR A 32 4.17 -7.05 4.36
C THR A 32 5.19 -8.19 4.49
N LEU A 33 4.73 -9.34 4.99
CA LEU A 33 5.48 -10.59 4.99
C LEU A 33 4.96 -11.46 3.85
N VAL A 34 5.77 -11.70 2.83
CA VAL A 34 5.38 -12.43 1.63
C VAL A 34 6.30 -13.61 1.38
N GLY A 35 5.79 -14.68 0.78
CA GLY A 35 6.55 -15.89 0.50
C GLY A 35 5.65 -17.11 0.34
N PRO A 36 6.19 -18.27 -0.05
CA PRO A 36 5.42 -19.49 -0.26
C PRO A 36 4.74 -19.99 1.03
N SER A 37 3.76 -20.88 0.87
CA SER A 37 3.08 -21.50 2.01
C SER A 37 4.07 -22.31 2.85
N GLY A 38 3.98 -22.20 4.18
CA GLY A 38 4.83 -22.95 5.12
C GLY A 38 6.20 -22.31 5.42
N CYS A 39 6.56 -21.17 4.82
CA CYS A 39 7.87 -20.53 5.02
C CYS A 39 8.04 -19.79 6.36
N GLY A 40 7.05 -19.80 7.26
CA GLY A 40 7.18 -19.20 8.61
C GLY A 40 6.42 -17.92 8.89
N LYS A 41 5.81 -17.23 7.90
CA LYS A 41 5.11 -15.93 8.06
C LYS A 41 4.06 -15.91 9.16
N THR A 42 3.10 -16.83 9.09
CA THR A 42 2.04 -16.96 10.12
C THR A 42 2.62 -17.33 11.48
N THR A 43 3.71 -18.13 11.53
CA THR A 43 4.41 -18.45 12.77
C THR A 43 5.03 -17.19 13.39
N THR A 44 5.69 -16.38 12.57
CA THR A 44 6.26 -15.07 12.99
C THR A 44 5.19 -14.18 13.59
N MET A 45 4.05 -14.02 12.90
CA MET A 45 2.94 -13.21 13.40
C MET A 45 2.34 -13.77 14.70
N LYS A 46 2.18 -15.10 14.81
CA LYS A 46 1.67 -15.74 16.04
C LYS A 46 2.61 -15.57 17.22
N MET A 47 3.93 -15.47 16.99
CA MET A 47 4.89 -15.15 18.05
C MET A 47 4.73 -13.73 18.57
N VAL A 48 4.50 -12.72 17.72
CA VAL A 48 4.23 -11.34 18.16
C VAL A 48 3.02 -11.29 19.11
N ASN A 49 1.97 -12.05 18.79
CA ASN A 49 0.75 -12.12 19.60
C ASN A 49 0.84 -13.13 20.78
N ARG A 50 2.04 -13.71 21.01
CA ARG A 50 2.28 -14.77 22.02
C ARG A 50 1.24 -15.89 22.00
N LEU A 51 0.79 -16.28 20.79
CA LEU A 51 0.03 -17.51 20.57
C LEU A 51 0.98 -18.71 20.47
N ILE A 52 2.25 -18.43 20.12
CA ILE A 52 3.37 -19.36 20.07
C ILE A 52 4.56 -18.65 20.71
N GLU A 53 5.31 -19.32 21.58
CA GLU A 53 6.53 -18.78 22.14
C GLU A 53 7.73 -19.05 21.20
N PRO A 54 8.66 -18.10 21.03
CA PRO A 54 9.92 -18.37 20.35
C PRO A 54 10.75 -19.42 21.12
N THR A 55 11.60 -20.15 20.42
CA THR A 55 12.53 -21.09 21.04
C THR A 55 13.80 -20.37 21.51
N GLU A 56 14.24 -19.37 20.73
CA GLU A 56 15.41 -18.53 20.99
C GLU A 56 15.10 -17.09 20.54
N GLY A 57 15.87 -16.12 21.04
CA GLY A 57 15.74 -14.71 20.71
C GLY A 57 14.61 -14.00 21.47
N ARG A 58 14.35 -12.75 21.11
CA ARG A 58 13.36 -11.89 21.77
C ARG A 58 12.54 -11.09 20.76
N ILE A 59 11.32 -10.77 21.17
CA ILE A 59 10.41 -9.91 20.41
C ILE A 59 9.99 -8.77 21.32
N TYR A 60 10.02 -7.55 20.78
CA TYR A 60 9.60 -6.34 21.48
C TYR A 60 8.41 -5.71 20.76
N VAL A 61 7.47 -5.21 21.53
CA VAL A 61 6.33 -4.42 21.05
C VAL A 61 6.27 -3.15 21.89
N GLU A 62 6.27 -1.96 21.25
CA GLU A 62 6.33 -0.65 21.94
C GLU A 62 7.55 -0.50 22.88
N GLY A 63 8.64 -1.21 22.58
CA GLY A 63 9.86 -1.23 23.41
C GLY A 63 9.85 -2.26 24.55
N ASP A 64 8.73 -2.84 24.86
CA ASP A 64 8.57 -3.86 25.91
C ASP A 64 8.88 -5.27 25.37
N ASP A 65 9.72 -6.04 26.07
CA ASP A 65 9.90 -7.48 25.80
C ASP A 65 8.60 -8.22 26.08
N ILE A 66 7.97 -8.78 25.03
CA ILE A 66 6.66 -9.43 25.15
C ILE A 66 6.66 -10.67 26.05
N SER A 67 7.82 -11.28 26.28
CA SER A 67 7.97 -12.44 27.18
C SER A 67 7.67 -12.08 28.65
N THR A 68 7.88 -10.83 29.03
CA THR A 68 7.70 -10.30 30.38
C THR A 68 6.29 -9.79 30.66
N ILE A 69 5.46 -9.59 29.62
CA ILE A 69 4.11 -9.05 29.73
C ILE A 69 3.11 -10.22 29.91
N ASP A 70 2.06 -10.03 30.69
CA ASP A 70 0.94 -10.97 30.72
C ASP A 70 0.31 -11.13 29.32
N PRO A 71 0.15 -12.36 28.80
CA PRO A 71 -0.34 -12.57 27.44
C PRO A 71 -1.72 -11.97 27.15
N VAL A 72 -2.59 -11.87 28.18
CA VAL A 72 -3.91 -11.27 28.02
C VAL A 72 -3.78 -9.75 27.87
N GLN A 73 -2.90 -9.14 28.64
CA GLN A 73 -2.65 -7.69 28.54
C GLN A 73 -1.99 -7.34 27.18
N LEU A 74 -1.02 -8.14 26.72
CA LEU A 74 -0.40 -7.96 25.42
C LEU A 74 -1.46 -8.02 24.30
N ARG A 75 -2.28 -9.08 24.26
CA ARG A 75 -3.30 -9.26 23.22
C ARG A 75 -4.39 -8.19 23.23
N ARG A 76 -4.60 -7.49 24.35
CA ARG A 76 -5.52 -6.34 24.44
C ARG A 76 -4.96 -5.08 23.75
N ARG A 77 -3.63 -5.00 23.61
CA ARG A 77 -2.93 -3.88 22.91
C ARG A 77 -2.75 -4.14 21.44
N ILE A 78 -3.03 -5.36 20.94
CA ILE A 78 -2.81 -5.78 19.54
C ILE A 78 -4.15 -6.06 18.89
N GLY A 79 -4.43 -5.38 17.78
CA GLY A 79 -5.54 -5.75 16.90
C GLY A 79 -5.13 -6.94 16.03
N TYR A 80 -5.96 -8.00 15.99
CA TYR A 80 -5.63 -9.19 15.22
C TYR A 80 -6.75 -9.57 14.25
N VAL A 81 -6.46 -9.55 12.98
CA VAL A 81 -7.33 -10.03 11.89
C VAL A 81 -6.79 -11.37 11.41
N ILE A 82 -7.54 -12.43 11.65
CA ILE A 82 -7.18 -13.80 11.25
C ILE A 82 -7.77 -14.14 9.87
N GLN A 83 -7.16 -15.06 9.16
CA GLN A 83 -7.55 -15.54 7.82
C GLN A 83 -9.03 -15.95 7.73
N GLN A 84 -9.51 -16.69 8.73
CA GLN A 84 -10.94 -16.96 8.90
C GLN A 84 -11.49 -15.99 9.95
N VAL A 85 -12.13 -14.93 9.54
CA VAL A 85 -12.49 -13.73 10.32
C VAL A 85 -12.90 -13.94 11.77
N GLY A 86 -13.32 -15.16 12.17
CA GLY A 86 -13.59 -15.58 13.56
C GLY A 86 -14.59 -14.67 14.26
N LEU A 87 -15.64 -14.22 13.55
CA LEU A 87 -16.75 -13.51 14.18
C LEU A 87 -17.55 -14.45 15.07
N PHE A 88 -18.03 -13.92 16.20
CA PHE A 88 -18.92 -14.67 17.09
C PHE A 88 -20.30 -14.83 16.43
N PRO A 89 -20.73 -16.06 16.07
CA PRO A 89 -21.96 -16.27 15.30
C PRO A 89 -23.23 -15.87 16.05
N HIS A 90 -23.18 -15.89 17.39
CA HIS A 90 -24.27 -15.52 18.28
C HIS A 90 -24.34 -14.05 18.65
N LYS A 91 -23.45 -13.22 18.09
CA LYS A 91 -23.42 -11.77 18.27
C LYS A 91 -23.72 -11.05 16.96
N THR A 92 -24.39 -9.93 17.07
CA THR A 92 -24.60 -9.05 15.92
C THR A 92 -23.27 -8.43 15.42
N VAL A 93 -23.29 -7.82 14.26
CA VAL A 93 -22.14 -7.08 13.68
C VAL A 93 -21.62 -6.03 14.66
N LEU A 94 -22.52 -5.22 15.22
CA LEU A 94 -22.18 -4.17 16.16
C LEU A 94 -21.61 -4.73 17.47
N GLU A 95 -22.15 -5.84 17.96
CA GLU A 95 -21.66 -6.52 19.17
C GLU A 95 -20.32 -7.21 18.94
N ASN A 96 -20.09 -7.78 17.75
CA ASN A 96 -18.80 -8.31 17.35
C ASN A 96 -17.73 -7.22 17.39
N THR A 97 -18.00 -6.07 16.76
CA THR A 97 -17.09 -4.94 16.72
C THR A 97 -16.82 -4.37 18.12
N ALA A 98 -17.85 -4.24 18.97
CA ALA A 98 -17.73 -3.73 20.34
C ALA A 98 -17.09 -4.71 21.34
N THR A 99 -16.74 -5.93 20.93
CA THR A 99 -16.29 -6.99 21.87
C THR A 99 -15.02 -6.60 22.62
N VAL A 100 -13.98 -6.10 21.95
CA VAL A 100 -12.71 -5.77 22.60
C VAL A 100 -12.83 -4.58 23.54
N PRO A 101 -13.48 -3.46 23.16
CA PRO A 101 -13.79 -2.36 24.09
C PRO A 101 -14.51 -2.82 25.36
N HIS A 102 -15.48 -3.75 25.26
CA HIS A 102 -16.17 -4.31 26.42
C HIS A 102 -15.22 -5.06 27.34
N LEU A 103 -14.29 -5.87 26.80
CA LEU A 103 -13.28 -6.58 27.56
C LEU A 103 -12.30 -5.63 28.27
N LEU A 104 -12.13 -4.42 27.74
CA LEU A 104 -11.33 -3.36 28.35
C LEU A 104 -12.12 -2.54 29.39
N GLY A 105 -13.38 -2.86 29.64
CA GLY A 105 -14.22 -2.17 30.64
C GLY A 105 -14.85 -0.87 30.13
N VAL A 106 -14.81 -0.60 28.81
CA VAL A 106 -15.50 0.56 28.23
C VAL A 106 -17.01 0.42 28.40
N LYS A 107 -17.69 1.48 28.86
CA LYS A 107 -19.14 1.49 29.05
C LYS A 107 -19.86 1.11 27.74
N ARG A 108 -20.89 0.26 27.84
CA ARG A 108 -21.61 -0.32 26.69
C ARG A 108 -22.06 0.71 25.64
N GLY A 109 -22.54 1.87 26.06
CA GLY A 109 -22.95 2.94 25.14
C GLY A 109 -21.79 3.44 24.31
N LYS A 110 -20.67 3.81 24.95
CA LYS A 110 -19.46 4.29 24.26
C LYS A 110 -18.81 3.23 23.34
N ALA A 111 -18.80 1.97 23.80
CA ALA A 111 -18.29 0.87 22.97
C ALA A 111 -19.15 0.64 21.71
N ARG A 112 -20.48 0.78 21.83
CA ARG A 112 -21.41 0.68 20.70
C ARG A 112 -21.29 1.85 19.74
N GLU A 113 -21.14 3.07 20.25
CA GLU A 113 -20.89 4.28 19.45
C GLU A 113 -19.60 4.16 18.64
N ARG A 114 -18.50 3.81 19.30
CA ARG A 114 -17.21 3.55 18.62
C ARG A 114 -17.29 2.43 17.59
N ALA A 115 -18.00 1.36 17.88
CA ALA A 115 -18.23 0.27 16.94
C ALA A 115 -19.02 0.74 15.70
N ALA A 116 -20.01 1.60 15.87
CA ALA A 116 -20.78 2.17 14.77
C ALA A 116 -19.91 3.08 13.87
N GLU A 117 -19.09 3.96 14.46
CA GLU A 117 -18.13 4.79 13.70
C GLU A 117 -17.18 3.94 12.86
N LEU A 118 -16.65 2.85 13.43
CA LEU A 118 -15.71 1.97 12.72
C LEU A 118 -16.38 1.13 11.63
N LEU A 119 -17.64 0.74 11.82
CA LEU A 119 -18.41 0.07 10.78
C LEU A 119 -18.68 0.99 9.61
N ASP A 120 -19.04 2.25 9.87
CA ASP A 120 -19.19 3.26 8.83
C ASP A 120 -17.88 3.50 8.09
N LEU A 121 -16.77 3.62 8.83
CA LEU A 121 -15.42 3.81 8.28
C LEU A 121 -14.98 2.67 7.33
N VAL A 122 -15.43 1.42 7.60
CA VAL A 122 -15.18 0.28 6.70
C VAL A 122 -16.28 0.10 5.63
N GLY A 123 -17.16 1.10 5.44
CA GLY A 123 -18.21 1.09 4.43
C GLY A 123 -19.35 0.11 4.74
N LEU A 124 -19.66 -0.10 6.02
CA LEU A 124 -20.80 -0.87 6.49
C LEU A 124 -21.71 0.01 7.34
N ASP A 125 -22.71 0.65 6.72
CA ASP A 125 -23.70 1.49 7.41
C ASP A 125 -24.27 0.77 8.65
N PRO A 126 -24.01 1.29 9.87
CA PRO A 126 -24.46 0.65 11.11
C PRO A 126 -25.98 0.51 11.23
N SER A 127 -26.73 1.39 10.57
CA SER A 127 -28.20 1.36 10.58
C SER A 127 -28.75 0.19 9.76
N VAL A 128 -27.98 -0.26 8.75
CA VAL A 128 -28.35 -1.39 7.86
C VAL A 128 -27.76 -2.71 8.32
N PHE A 129 -26.49 -2.69 8.77
CA PHE A 129 -25.71 -3.89 9.05
C PHE A 129 -25.55 -4.18 10.54
N GLY A 130 -25.71 -3.19 11.43
CA GLY A 130 -25.35 -3.27 12.83
C GLY A 130 -26.03 -4.41 13.60
N ASP A 131 -27.31 -4.66 13.34
CA ASP A 131 -28.11 -5.69 14.00
C ASP A 131 -28.13 -7.04 13.24
N ARG A 132 -27.44 -7.16 12.10
CA ARG A 132 -27.28 -8.43 11.38
C ARG A 132 -26.32 -9.36 12.11
N TYR A 133 -26.49 -10.67 11.86
CA TYR A 133 -25.57 -11.71 12.32
C TYR A 133 -24.55 -12.06 11.22
N PRO A 134 -23.39 -12.64 11.57
CA PRO A 134 -22.35 -12.99 10.61
C PRO A 134 -22.80 -13.84 9.43
N GLU A 135 -23.75 -14.74 9.63
CA GLU A 135 -24.32 -15.60 8.58
C GLU A 135 -25.09 -14.83 7.50
N GLN A 136 -25.59 -13.63 7.83
CA GLN A 136 -26.34 -12.75 6.93
C GLN A 136 -25.41 -11.84 6.09
N LEU A 137 -24.09 -12.00 6.21
CA LEU A 137 -23.08 -11.19 5.54
C LEU A 137 -22.36 -11.97 4.45
N SER A 138 -21.95 -11.27 3.38
CA SER A 138 -20.98 -11.82 2.42
C SER A 138 -19.60 -12.02 3.07
N GLY A 139 -18.72 -12.79 2.41
CA GLY A 139 -17.34 -12.99 2.87
C GLY A 139 -16.59 -11.65 3.08
N GLY A 140 -16.66 -10.76 2.12
CA GLY A 140 -16.03 -9.44 2.22
C GLY A 140 -16.65 -8.53 3.29
N GLN A 141 -17.97 -8.62 3.53
CA GLN A 141 -18.61 -7.90 4.63
C GLN A 141 -18.15 -8.43 6.00
N ARG A 142 -18.08 -9.77 6.17
CA ARG A 142 -17.51 -10.36 7.39
C ARG A 142 -16.09 -9.89 7.64
N GLN A 143 -15.28 -9.80 6.59
CA GLN A 143 -13.90 -9.33 6.66
C GLN A 143 -13.81 -7.89 7.16
N ARG A 144 -14.61 -6.98 6.60
CA ARG A 144 -14.69 -5.59 7.06
C ARG A 144 -15.10 -5.46 8.51
N VAL A 145 -16.05 -6.29 8.98
CA VAL A 145 -16.39 -6.38 10.42
C VAL A 145 -15.18 -6.83 11.25
N GLY A 146 -14.39 -7.80 10.75
CA GLY A 146 -13.16 -8.24 11.39
C GLY A 146 -12.12 -7.14 11.55
N VAL A 147 -11.92 -6.32 10.52
CA VAL A 147 -11.04 -5.15 10.56
C VAL A 147 -11.57 -4.10 11.55
N ALA A 148 -12.86 -3.77 11.48
CA ALA A 148 -13.50 -2.83 12.43
C ALA A 148 -13.36 -3.32 13.89
N ARG A 149 -13.53 -4.63 14.15
CA ARG A 149 -13.32 -5.22 15.47
C ARG A 149 -11.88 -5.11 15.95
N ALA A 150 -10.92 -5.35 15.07
CA ALA A 150 -9.50 -5.24 15.41
C ALA A 150 -9.10 -3.80 15.77
N LEU A 151 -9.71 -2.81 15.13
CA LEU A 151 -9.49 -1.38 15.37
C LEU A 151 -10.27 -0.83 16.58
N ALA A 152 -11.27 -1.56 17.08
CA ALA A 152 -12.23 -1.02 18.05
C ALA A 152 -11.62 -0.58 19.38
N ALA A 153 -10.51 -1.22 19.79
CA ALA A 153 -9.76 -0.87 20.99
C ALA A 153 -8.68 0.21 20.74
N ASP A 154 -8.63 0.77 19.54
CA ASP A 154 -7.59 1.71 19.10
C ASP A 154 -6.15 1.19 19.34
N PRO A 155 -5.82 -0.05 18.93
CA PRO A 155 -4.52 -0.63 19.20
C PRO A 155 -3.42 0.10 18.43
N PRO A 156 -2.19 0.21 19.00
CA PRO A 156 -1.03 0.76 18.28
C PRO A 156 -0.53 -0.17 17.17
N VAL A 157 -0.75 -1.48 17.31
CA VAL A 157 -0.28 -2.52 16.39
C VAL A 157 -1.46 -3.34 15.85
N LEU A 158 -1.45 -3.56 14.54
CA LEU A 158 -2.37 -4.46 13.84
C LEU A 158 -1.59 -5.64 13.23
N LEU A 159 -2.05 -6.84 13.50
CA LEU A 159 -1.58 -8.06 12.85
C LEU A 159 -2.68 -8.57 11.91
N MET A 160 -2.33 -8.81 10.65
CA MET A 160 -3.30 -9.23 9.63
C MET A 160 -2.78 -10.47 8.89
N ASP A 161 -3.43 -11.60 9.11
CA ASP A 161 -3.03 -12.90 8.53
C ASP A 161 -3.93 -13.24 7.33
N GLU A 162 -3.40 -13.06 6.12
CA GLU A 162 -4.08 -13.25 4.83
C GLU A 162 -5.52 -12.67 4.79
N PRO A 163 -5.69 -11.39 5.16
CA PRO A 163 -7.02 -10.85 5.38
C PRO A 163 -7.90 -10.84 4.12
N PHE A 164 -7.35 -10.89 2.91
CA PHE A 164 -8.10 -10.87 1.65
C PHE A 164 -8.05 -12.20 0.87
N GLY A 165 -7.46 -13.26 1.44
CA GLY A 165 -7.23 -14.53 0.74
C GLY A 165 -8.50 -15.26 0.28
N ALA A 166 -9.59 -15.14 1.04
CA ALA A 166 -10.86 -15.80 0.75
C ALA A 166 -11.89 -14.91 0.03
N VAL A 167 -11.45 -13.79 -0.56
CA VAL A 167 -12.32 -12.79 -1.21
C VAL A 167 -12.18 -12.86 -2.73
N ASP A 168 -13.29 -12.70 -3.44
CA ASP A 168 -13.34 -12.57 -4.90
C ASP A 168 -12.40 -11.45 -5.40
N PRO A 169 -11.69 -11.62 -6.53
CA PRO A 169 -10.68 -10.67 -7.01
C PRO A 169 -11.19 -9.22 -7.16
N VAL A 170 -12.41 -9.02 -7.68
CA VAL A 170 -12.99 -7.67 -7.88
C VAL A 170 -13.28 -7.00 -6.51
N VAL A 171 -13.87 -7.78 -5.60
CA VAL A 171 -14.16 -7.31 -4.24
C VAL A 171 -12.86 -7.09 -3.45
N ARG A 172 -11.84 -7.93 -3.66
CA ARG A 172 -10.53 -7.82 -3.03
C ARG A 172 -9.86 -6.49 -3.34
N GLU A 173 -9.83 -6.09 -4.61
CA GLU A 173 -9.24 -4.81 -5.01
C GLU A 173 -9.93 -3.62 -4.34
N HIS A 174 -11.25 -3.65 -4.26
CA HIS A 174 -12.03 -2.62 -3.57
C HIS A 174 -11.68 -2.58 -2.07
N LEU A 175 -11.61 -3.75 -1.40
CA LEU A 175 -11.25 -3.84 0.02
C LEU A 175 -9.83 -3.36 0.31
N GLN A 176 -8.87 -3.64 -0.56
CA GLN A 176 -7.50 -3.14 -0.45
C GLN A 176 -7.45 -1.62 -0.55
N ASN A 177 -8.22 -1.01 -1.47
CA ASN A 177 -8.32 0.43 -1.59
C ASN A 177 -8.92 1.08 -0.33
N GLU A 178 -10.00 0.50 0.20
CA GLU A 178 -10.62 0.97 1.44
C GLU A 178 -9.66 0.83 2.64
N PHE A 179 -8.91 -0.28 2.70
CA PHE A 179 -7.90 -0.49 3.73
C PHE A 179 -6.75 0.53 3.65
N LEU A 180 -6.26 0.85 2.45
CA LEU A 180 -5.23 1.87 2.26
C LEU A 180 -5.72 3.26 2.69
N ARG A 181 -6.95 3.63 2.34
CA ARG A 181 -7.55 4.89 2.80
C ARG A 181 -7.66 4.95 4.33
N LEU A 182 -8.10 3.84 4.93
CA LEU A 182 -8.17 3.69 6.38
C LEU A 182 -6.78 3.85 7.01
N GLN A 183 -5.78 3.13 6.50
CA GLN A 183 -4.40 3.18 7.01
C GLN A 183 -3.81 4.59 6.92
N GLN A 184 -4.05 5.31 5.83
CA GLN A 184 -3.65 6.72 5.68
C GLN A 184 -4.28 7.64 6.74
N ALA A 185 -5.54 7.37 7.13
CA ALA A 185 -6.26 8.16 8.12
C ALA A 185 -5.82 7.86 9.55
N VAL A 186 -5.57 6.56 9.89
CA VAL A 186 -5.30 6.14 11.28
C VAL A 186 -3.82 5.88 11.56
N ARG A 187 -2.98 5.69 10.54
CA ARG A 187 -1.51 5.48 10.61
C ARG A 187 -1.09 4.48 11.69
N LYS A 188 -1.73 3.30 11.72
CA LYS A 188 -1.34 2.23 12.65
C LYS A 188 -0.12 1.46 12.14
N THR A 189 0.67 0.92 13.07
CA THR A 189 1.74 -0.03 12.71
C THR A 189 1.09 -1.36 12.34
N VAL A 190 1.36 -1.84 11.14
CA VAL A 190 0.71 -3.04 10.58
C VAL A 190 1.75 -4.08 10.18
N LEU A 191 1.58 -5.30 10.67
CA LEU A 191 2.29 -6.47 10.15
C LEU A 191 1.28 -7.32 9.38
N PHE A 192 1.48 -7.39 8.06
CA PHE A 192 0.53 -7.98 7.13
C PHE A 192 1.13 -9.22 6.45
N VAL A 193 0.51 -10.36 6.60
CA VAL A 193 0.92 -11.62 5.94
C VAL A 193 0.10 -11.84 4.69
N THR A 194 0.77 -12.16 3.60
CA THR A 194 0.13 -12.59 2.36
C THR A 194 1.02 -13.59 1.61
N HIS A 195 0.43 -14.35 0.71
CA HIS A 195 1.14 -15.15 -0.29
C HIS A 195 1.10 -14.51 -1.68
N ASP A 196 0.40 -13.38 -1.83
CA ASP A 196 0.22 -12.66 -3.08
C ASP A 196 1.22 -11.50 -3.17
N ILE A 197 2.14 -11.58 -4.13
CA ILE A 197 3.18 -10.56 -4.35
C ILE A 197 2.59 -9.22 -4.78
N GLU A 198 1.49 -9.22 -5.57
CA GLU A 198 0.86 -7.97 -6.01
C GLU A 198 0.21 -7.24 -4.83
N GLU A 199 -0.38 -7.99 -3.91
CA GLU A 199 -0.93 -7.46 -2.67
C GLU A 199 0.16 -6.88 -1.78
N ALA A 200 1.28 -7.62 -1.59
CA ALA A 200 2.42 -7.15 -0.81
C ALA A 200 3.02 -5.86 -1.38
N VAL A 201 3.21 -5.82 -2.69
CA VAL A 201 3.73 -4.65 -3.42
C VAL A 201 2.79 -3.44 -3.31
N ARG A 202 1.48 -3.67 -3.38
CA ARG A 202 0.48 -2.60 -3.36
C ARG A 202 0.28 -1.96 -2.01
N LEU A 203 0.35 -2.78 -0.94
CA LEU A 203 -0.03 -2.36 0.41
C LEU A 203 1.16 -1.92 1.26
N GLY A 204 2.32 -2.59 1.10
CA GLY A 204 3.45 -2.42 2.00
C GLY A 204 4.26 -1.15 1.77
N ASP A 205 4.58 -0.45 2.85
CA ASP A 205 5.66 0.55 2.86
C ASP A 205 7.01 -0.16 2.71
N ARG A 206 7.18 -1.29 3.42
CA ARG A 206 8.29 -2.24 3.26
C ARG A 206 7.76 -3.66 3.13
N MET A 207 8.57 -4.52 2.54
CA MET A 207 8.23 -5.90 2.23
C MET A 207 9.36 -6.84 2.68
N ALA A 208 9.02 -7.88 3.43
CA ALA A 208 9.93 -8.96 3.78
C ALA A 208 9.61 -10.18 2.91
N VAL A 209 10.53 -10.54 2.03
CA VAL A 209 10.45 -11.77 1.22
C VAL A 209 11.00 -12.92 2.04
N TYR A 210 10.13 -13.88 2.36
CA TYR A 210 10.48 -15.07 3.12
C TYR A 210 10.92 -16.21 2.21
N GLY A 211 12.06 -16.80 2.55
CA GLY A 211 12.51 -18.10 2.07
C GLY A 211 12.16 -19.23 3.05
N GLU A 212 13.04 -20.17 3.28
CA GLU A 212 12.89 -21.31 4.20
C GLU A 212 13.14 -20.89 5.66
N GLY A 213 12.16 -20.27 6.29
CA GLY A 213 12.22 -19.82 7.69
C GLY A 213 13.01 -18.54 7.93
N ARG A 214 13.55 -17.90 6.87
CA ARG A 214 14.36 -16.68 6.94
C ARG A 214 13.80 -15.58 6.04
N ILE A 215 14.19 -14.35 6.33
CA ILE A 215 13.98 -13.23 5.41
C ILE A 215 15.14 -13.18 4.43
N GLU A 216 14.86 -13.34 3.15
CA GLU A 216 15.82 -13.28 2.05
C GLU A 216 16.14 -11.83 1.64
N GLN A 217 15.13 -10.95 1.74
CA GLN A 217 15.29 -9.52 1.52
C GLN A 217 14.21 -8.76 2.29
N PHE A 218 14.58 -7.61 2.87
CA PHE A 218 13.67 -6.72 3.57
C PHE A 218 13.94 -5.28 3.15
N ASP A 219 13.06 -4.73 2.33
CA ASP A 219 13.23 -3.39 1.75
C ASP A 219 11.89 -2.82 1.25
N THR A 220 11.90 -1.65 0.60
CA THR A 220 10.73 -1.14 -0.11
C THR A 220 10.35 -2.05 -1.28
N PRO A 221 9.06 -2.14 -1.64
CA PRO A 221 8.64 -2.90 -2.82
C PRO A 221 9.37 -2.50 -4.11
N SER A 222 9.65 -1.20 -4.29
CA SER A 222 10.40 -0.69 -5.44
C SER A 222 11.81 -1.28 -5.50
N THR A 223 12.55 -1.27 -4.39
CA THR A 223 13.90 -1.83 -4.27
C THR A 223 13.91 -3.32 -4.56
N ILE A 224 13.01 -4.09 -3.94
CA ILE A 224 12.94 -5.56 -4.13
C ILE A 224 12.64 -5.93 -5.59
N LEU A 225 11.72 -5.19 -6.24
CA LEU A 225 11.40 -5.40 -7.65
C LEU A 225 12.52 -4.95 -8.59
N GLY A 226 13.23 -3.88 -8.23
CA GLY A 226 14.30 -3.29 -9.06
C GLY A 226 15.66 -3.98 -8.92
N ALA A 227 16.01 -4.39 -7.69
CA ALA A 227 17.29 -4.96 -7.31
C ALA A 227 17.10 -6.13 -6.33
N PRO A 228 16.61 -7.29 -6.81
CA PRO A 228 16.51 -8.48 -5.97
C PRO A 228 17.87 -8.90 -5.42
N ALA A 229 17.96 -9.18 -4.11
CA ALA A 229 19.21 -9.51 -3.42
C ALA A 229 19.84 -10.82 -3.91
N ASN A 230 19.04 -11.75 -4.39
CA ASN A 230 19.53 -13.05 -4.88
C ASN A 230 18.58 -13.67 -5.92
N GLY A 231 18.98 -14.82 -6.48
CA GLY A 231 18.18 -15.53 -7.49
C GLY A 231 16.82 -15.98 -6.98
N TYR A 232 16.72 -16.39 -5.71
CA TYR A 232 15.44 -16.78 -5.10
C TYR A 232 14.44 -15.62 -5.09
N VAL A 233 14.86 -14.44 -4.65
CA VAL A 233 14.00 -13.26 -4.65
C VAL A 233 13.61 -12.86 -6.07
N ALA A 234 14.57 -12.92 -7.02
CA ALA A 234 14.31 -12.61 -8.43
C ALA A 234 13.24 -13.55 -9.04
N ASP A 235 13.32 -14.84 -8.75
CA ASP A 235 12.36 -15.84 -9.23
C ASP A 235 10.99 -15.67 -8.53
N PHE A 236 11.01 -15.40 -7.24
CA PHE A 236 9.78 -15.20 -6.46
C PHE A 236 8.97 -13.98 -6.92
N VAL A 237 9.62 -12.83 -7.18
CA VAL A 237 8.94 -11.63 -7.68
C VAL A 237 8.48 -11.76 -9.14
N GLY A 238 9.08 -12.68 -9.89
CA GLY A 238 8.67 -13.08 -11.23
C GLY A 238 9.32 -12.27 -12.36
N ALA A 239 9.24 -12.82 -13.57
CA ALA A 239 9.79 -12.18 -14.76
C ALA A 239 9.11 -10.86 -15.13
N ASP A 240 7.87 -10.66 -14.70
CA ASP A 240 7.06 -9.47 -14.93
C ASP A 240 7.28 -8.36 -13.88
N ARG A 241 8.33 -8.48 -13.05
CA ARG A 241 8.67 -7.51 -11.99
C ARG A 241 8.75 -6.06 -12.49
N GLY A 242 9.16 -5.85 -13.75
CA GLY A 242 9.18 -4.53 -14.36
C GLY A 242 7.77 -3.92 -14.50
N LEU A 243 6.76 -4.73 -14.82
CA LEU A 243 5.36 -4.28 -14.87
C LEU A 243 4.79 -4.02 -13.46
N LYS A 244 5.11 -4.90 -12.50
CA LYS A 244 4.72 -4.71 -11.09
C LYS A 244 5.31 -3.42 -10.52
N ARG A 245 6.54 -3.08 -10.93
CA ARG A 245 7.22 -1.87 -10.52
C ARG A 245 6.50 -0.59 -10.96
N LEU A 246 5.83 -0.59 -12.09
CA LEU A 246 4.99 0.53 -12.51
C LEU A 246 3.92 0.89 -11.46
N SER A 247 3.48 -0.07 -10.65
CA SER A 247 2.45 0.14 -9.63
C SER A 247 2.94 0.90 -8.39
N VAL A 248 4.26 0.93 -8.16
CA VAL A 248 4.90 1.56 -6.98
C VAL A 248 5.78 2.73 -7.34
N THR A 249 5.96 3.03 -8.63
CA THR A 249 6.72 4.18 -9.09
C THR A 249 5.78 5.35 -9.33
N PRO A 250 5.86 6.44 -8.55
CA PRO A 250 5.04 7.63 -8.76
C PRO A 250 5.57 8.46 -9.92
N ILE A 251 4.65 9.21 -10.53
CA ILE A 251 5.00 10.29 -11.47
C ILE A 251 5.55 11.45 -10.65
N GLU A 252 6.76 11.91 -10.97
CA GLU A 252 7.40 13.09 -10.40
C GLU A 252 7.39 14.24 -11.43
N GLU A 253 7.49 15.48 -10.97
CA GLU A 253 7.53 16.64 -11.87
C GLU A 253 8.71 16.58 -12.86
N GLY A 254 9.85 16.02 -12.43
CA GLY A 254 11.03 15.81 -13.28
C GLY A 254 10.85 14.82 -14.44
N ASP A 255 9.77 14.02 -14.40
CA ASP A 255 9.43 13.07 -15.47
C ASP A 255 8.64 13.74 -16.60
N LEU A 256 8.19 15.00 -16.41
CA LEU A 256 7.27 15.67 -17.30
C LEU A 256 8.00 16.44 -18.41
N GLU A 257 7.41 16.43 -19.59
CA GLU A 257 7.78 17.32 -20.69
C GLU A 257 6.89 18.56 -20.70
N GLN A 258 7.44 19.68 -21.14
CA GLN A 258 6.71 20.92 -21.33
C GLN A 258 6.31 21.05 -22.80
N PRO A 259 5.05 20.79 -23.16
CA PRO A 259 4.55 20.98 -24.51
C PRO A 259 4.31 22.45 -24.81
N PRO A 260 4.09 22.84 -26.07
CA PRO A 260 3.52 24.13 -26.39
C PRO A 260 2.18 24.35 -25.70
N VAL A 261 1.98 25.54 -25.15
CA VAL A 261 0.78 25.94 -24.41
C VAL A 261 0.12 27.09 -25.15
N LEU A 262 -1.20 27.05 -25.24
CA LEU A 262 -2.07 28.15 -25.71
C LEU A 262 -3.13 28.41 -24.62
N HIS A 263 -3.59 29.64 -24.55
CA HIS A 263 -4.69 30.00 -23.65
C HIS A 263 -6.02 30.07 -24.41
N LEU A 264 -7.12 29.79 -23.72
CA LEU A 264 -8.47 29.74 -24.31
C LEU A 264 -8.83 30.98 -25.13
N ASP A 265 -8.42 32.15 -24.67
CA ASP A 265 -8.81 33.44 -25.27
C ASP A 265 -7.76 33.95 -26.29
N ASP A 266 -6.68 33.18 -26.51
CA ASP A 266 -5.70 33.49 -27.52
C ASP A 266 -6.32 33.41 -28.94
N PRO A 267 -5.89 34.29 -29.89
CA PRO A 267 -6.23 34.08 -31.28
C PRO A 267 -5.59 32.78 -31.80
N LEU A 268 -6.24 32.13 -32.76
CA LEU A 268 -5.64 30.94 -33.38
C LEU A 268 -4.28 31.29 -34.04
N PRO A 269 -3.21 30.54 -33.73
CA PRO A 269 -1.94 30.74 -34.32
C PRO A 269 -2.01 30.42 -35.83
N ALA A 270 -1.32 31.23 -36.67
CA ALA A 270 -1.26 30.98 -38.10
C ALA A 270 -0.67 29.61 -38.44
N LYS A 271 0.21 29.10 -37.60
CA LYS A 271 0.84 27.78 -37.69
C LYS A 271 1.25 27.33 -36.30
N LEU A 272 0.94 26.08 -35.93
CA LEU A 272 1.50 25.43 -34.78
C LEU A 272 2.72 24.61 -35.20
N GLU A 273 3.91 24.89 -34.63
CA GLU A 273 5.13 24.16 -34.98
C GLU A 273 5.14 22.72 -34.53
N ALA A 274 4.45 22.43 -33.42
CA ALA A 274 4.24 21.08 -32.87
C ALA A 274 2.97 20.43 -33.44
N ARG A 275 2.85 19.11 -33.34
CA ARG A 275 1.68 18.38 -33.80
C ARG A 275 0.40 18.73 -32.99
N TRP A 276 0.58 19.22 -31.76
CA TRP A 276 -0.50 19.57 -30.84
C TRP A 276 0.03 20.54 -29.76
N ALA A 277 -0.87 21.24 -29.12
CA ALA A 277 -0.60 22.09 -27.97
C ALA A 277 -1.62 21.82 -26.85
N VAL A 278 -1.21 21.99 -25.59
CA VAL A 278 -2.11 22.00 -24.45
C VAL A 278 -2.83 23.33 -24.38
N VAL A 279 -4.10 23.32 -24.02
CA VAL A 279 -4.92 24.52 -23.85
C VAL A 279 -5.23 24.69 -22.37
N LEU A 280 -4.87 25.87 -21.84
CA LEU A 280 -5.10 26.26 -20.45
C LEU A 280 -6.13 27.40 -20.37
N ASP A 281 -6.76 27.54 -19.21
CA ASP A 281 -7.56 28.70 -18.87
C ASP A 281 -6.71 29.90 -18.39
N GLY A 282 -7.35 31.00 -17.99
CA GLY A 282 -6.67 32.20 -17.49
C GLY A 282 -5.95 32.03 -16.16
N GLU A 283 -6.19 30.92 -15.44
CA GLU A 283 -5.57 30.57 -14.16
C GLU A 283 -4.52 29.45 -14.29
N ASN A 284 -4.15 29.09 -15.53
CA ASN A 284 -3.26 27.97 -15.88
C ASN A 284 -3.80 26.57 -15.51
N ASN A 285 -5.11 26.42 -15.36
CA ASN A 285 -5.71 25.10 -15.21
C ASN A 285 -5.88 24.42 -16.56
N LEU A 286 -5.77 23.08 -16.55
CA LEU A 286 -5.93 22.26 -17.75
C LEU A 286 -7.36 22.35 -18.29
N HIS A 287 -7.53 22.85 -19.50
CA HIS A 287 -8.81 22.83 -20.19
C HIS A 287 -8.88 21.71 -21.23
N GLY A 288 -7.85 21.60 -22.07
CA GLY A 288 -7.89 20.66 -23.17
C GLY A 288 -6.63 20.66 -24.01
N TRP A 289 -6.79 20.37 -25.29
CA TRP A 289 -5.72 20.34 -26.27
C TRP A 289 -6.22 20.73 -27.66
N ILE A 290 -5.31 21.14 -28.54
CA ILE A 290 -5.59 21.44 -29.93
C ILE A 290 -4.55 20.78 -30.84
N SER A 291 -4.95 20.16 -31.94
CA SER A 291 -4.02 19.63 -32.94
C SER A 291 -3.62 20.70 -33.94
N ALA A 292 -2.44 20.52 -34.56
CA ALA A 292 -1.96 21.43 -35.62
C ALA A 292 -2.94 21.52 -36.82
N GLU A 293 -3.69 20.45 -37.10
CA GLU A 293 -4.69 20.44 -38.18
C GLU A 293 -5.86 21.37 -37.91
N HIS A 294 -6.20 21.61 -36.62
CA HIS A 294 -7.31 22.47 -36.18
C HIS A 294 -6.83 23.88 -35.76
N ALA A 295 -5.52 24.08 -35.66
CA ALA A 295 -4.89 25.34 -35.28
C ALA A 295 -4.39 26.15 -36.50
N HIS A 296 -5.15 26.14 -37.60
CA HIS A 296 -4.83 26.96 -38.77
C HIS A 296 -5.56 28.29 -38.67
N GLY A 297 -4.79 29.41 -38.80
CA GLY A 297 -5.29 30.78 -38.69
C GLY A 297 -6.61 31.01 -39.42
N GLY A 298 -7.70 30.99 -38.66
CA GLY A 298 -9.07 31.24 -39.06
C GLY A 298 -9.69 32.28 -38.11
N PRO A 299 -10.94 32.73 -38.38
CA PRO A 299 -11.66 33.56 -37.44
C PRO A 299 -11.99 32.76 -36.16
N GLY A 300 -11.83 33.39 -35.00
CA GLY A 300 -12.13 32.77 -33.70
C GLY A 300 -10.93 32.69 -32.79
N THR A 301 -11.16 32.13 -31.61
CA THR A 301 -10.16 31.91 -30.57
C THR A 301 -9.83 30.43 -30.40
N VAL A 302 -8.80 30.12 -29.65
CA VAL A 302 -8.42 28.74 -29.29
C VAL A 302 -9.60 28.00 -28.64
N ARG A 303 -10.45 28.68 -27.90
CA ARG A 303 -11.67 28.13 -27.24
C ARG A 303 -12.61 27.46 -28.24
N ASP A 304 -12.77 28.00 -29.44
CA ASP A 304 -13.69 27.52 -30.45
C ASP A 304 -13.23 26.20 -31.09
N HIS A 305 -11.95 25.86 -30.93
CA HIS A 305 -11.30 24.71 -31.59
C HIS A 305 -10.67 23.73 -30.59
N ALA A 306 -10.56 24.08 -29.33
CA ALA A 306 -10.02 23.23 -28.28
C ALA A 306 -10.89 21.99 -28.04
N ARG A 307 -10.26 20.85 -27.93
CA ARG A 307 -10.89 19.59 -27.48
C ARG A 307 -10.65 19.39 -26.01
N ARG A 308 -11.66 18.89 -25.28
CA ARG A 308 -11.54 18.61 -23.86
C ARG A 308 -10.51 17.51 -23.61
N MET A 309 -9.72 17.66 -22.55
CA MET A 309 -8.76 16.66 -22.13
C MET A 309 -9.47 15.57 -21.30
N GLU A 310 -9.39 14.33 -21.74
CA GLU A 310 -9.93 13.16 -21.02
C GLU A 310 -8.82 12.34 -20.37
N ALA A 311 -7.61 12.33 -20.95
CA ALA A 311 -6.45 11.60 -20.46
C ALA A 311 -5.56 12.49 -19.58
N TRP A 312 -5.88 12.57 -18.28
CA TRP A 312 -5.10 13.31 -17.29
C TRP A 312 -4.99 12.55 -15.97
N LEU A 313 -3.95 12.87 -15.19
CA LEU A 313 -3.72 12.31 -13.85
C LEU A 313 -3.10 13.38 -12.93
N PRO A 314 -3.28 13.27 -11.60
CA PRO A 314 -2.54 14.12 -10.66
C PRO A 314 -1.07 13.66 -10.55
N VAL A 315 -0.17 14.58 -10.24
CA VAL A 315 1.21 14.25 -9.84
C VAL A 315 1.18 13.31 -8.62
N GLY A 316 2.11 12.35 -8.55
CA GLY A 316 2.09 11.29 -7.54
C GLY A 316 1.20 10.09 -7.89
N ALA A 317 0.41 10.14 -8.97
CA ALA A 317 -0.20 8.94 -9.55
C ALA A 317 0.89 7.98 -10.04
N THR A 318 0.59 6.68 -10.08
CA THR A 318 1.59 5.68 -10.45
C THR A 318 1.81 5.59 -11.97
N LEU A 319 3.00 5.15 -12.39
CA LEU A 319 3.28 4.90 -13.80
C LEU A 319 2.34 3.84 -14.41
N LYS A 320 1.83 2.91 -13.60
CA LYS A 320 0.80 1.94 -14.02
C LYS A 320 -0.51 2.64 -14.39
N GLN A 321 -0.95 3.60 -13.56
CA GLN A 321 -2.14 4.39 -13.87
C GLN A 321 -1.93 5.20 -15.15
N ALA A 322 -0.75 5.82 -15.30
CA ALA A 322 -0.40 6.56 -16.51
C ALA A 322 -0.47 5.68 -17.77
N PHE A 323 0.17 4.53 -17.74
CA PHE A 323 0.16 3.59 -18.85
C PHE A 323 -1.25 3.08 -19.16
N SER A 324 -2.02 2.75 -18.14
CA SER A 324 -3.42 2.32 -18.28
C SER A 324 -4.29 3.41 -18.92
N THR A 325 -4.16 4.67 -18.48
CA THR A 325 -4.90 5.81 -19.04
C THR A 325 -4.51 6.06 -20.50
N MET A 326 -3.21 5.96 -20.85
CA MET A 326 -2.77 6.07 -22.24
C MET A 326 -3.44 5.02 -23.13
N LEU A 327 -3.50 3.77 -22.69
CA LEU A 327 -4.13 2.68 -23.44
C LEU A 327 -5.66 2.84 -23.53
N GLN A 328 -6.32 3.24 -22.45
CA GLN A 328 -7.76 3.39 -22.39
C GLN A 328 -8.27 4.49 -23.34
N HIS A 329 -7.52 5.57 -23.47
CA HIS A 329 -7.88 6.72 -24.32
C HIS A 329 -7.18 6.72 -25.68
N ASP A 330 -6.42 5.66 -26.01
CA ASP A 330 -5.56 5.59 -27.22
C ASP A 330 -4.70 6.86 -27.38
N ALA A 331 -4.17 7.34 -26.23
CA ALA A 331 -3.47 8.62 -26.12
C ALA A 331 -1.95 8.40 -26.20
N GLY A 332 -1.28 9.16 -27.07
CA GLY A 332 0.18 9.16 -27.14
C GLY A 332 0.87 9.88 -25.97
N TRP A 333 0.12 10.51 -25.09
CA TRP A 333 0.56 11.23 -23.91
C TRP A 333 -0.61 11.49 -22.96
N ILE A 334 -0.32 11.81 -21.71
CA ILE A 334 -1.31 12.24 -20.72
C ILE A 334 -0.90 13.56 -20.10
N ALA A 335 -1.87 14.37 -19.73
CA ALA A 335 -1.64 15.59 -18.97
C ALA A 335 -1.47 15.25 -17.50
N VAL A 336 -0.56 15.93 -16.82
CA VAL A 336 -0.35 15.81 -15.38
C VAL A 336 -0.67 17.15 -14.72
N ILE A 337 -1.50 17.08 -13.69
CA ILE A 337 -1.96 18.25 -12.94
C ILE A 337 -1.46 18.18 -11.50
N ASP A 338 -1.43 19.32 -10.83
CA ASP A 338 -1.14 19.39 -9.41
C ASP A 338 -2.26 18.72 -8.60
N LYS A 339 -1.88 17.99 -7.55
CA LYS A 339 -2.81 17.26 -6.68
C LYS A 339 -3.63 18.18 -5.78
N ASP A 340 -3.02 19.30 -5.35
CA ASP A 340 -3.54 20.18 -4.31
C ASP A 340 -4.18 21.47 -4.86
N SER A 341 -4.14 21.69 -6.18
CA SER A 341 -4.77 22.82 -6.87
C SER A 341 -5.83 22.35 -7.86
N GLU A 342 -6.85 23.16 -8.06
CA GLU A 342 -8.04 22.87 -8.89
C GLU A 342 -7.72 22.68 -10.40
N GLY A 343 -6.80 21.75 -10.73
CA GLY A 343 -6.49 21.39 -12.11
C GLY A 343 -5.31 22.12 -12.73
N ARG A 344 -4.43 22.76 -11.93
CA ARG A 344 -3.22 23.43 -12.39
C ARG A 344 -2.34 22.46 -13.21
N PHE A 345 -2.07 22.83 -14.42
CA PHE A 345 -1.25 22.02 -15.33
C PHE A 345 0.24 22.06 -14.93
N LEU A 346 0.87 20.88 -14.87
CA LEU A 346 2.29 20.74 -14.55
C LEU A 346 3.13 20.34 -15.77
N GLY A 347 2.57 19.58 -16.70
CA GLY A 347 3.29 19.07 -17.87
C GLY A 347 2.60 17.84 -18.45
N VAL A 348 3.27 17.17 -19.37
CA VAL A 348 2.78 15.93 -19.98
C VAL A 348 3.74 14.79 -19.77
N LEU A 349 3.20 13.58 -19.58
CA LEU A 349 3.97 12.34 -19.56
C LEU A 349 3.77 11.62 -20.89
N THR A 350 4.88 11.37 -21.59
CA THR A 350 4.91 10.59 -22.83
C THR A 350 5.38 9.15 -22.55
N PRO A 351 5.15 8.17 -23.45
CA PRO A 351 5.69 6.81 -23.30
C PRO A 351 7.22 6.77 -23.14
N ALA A 352 7.94 7.68 -23.78
CA ALA A 352 9.40 7.79 -23.65
C ALA A 352 9.78 8.21 -22.22
N ARG A 353 9.12 9.24 -21.69
CA ARG A 353 9.33 9.73 -20.32
C ARG A 353 8.89 8.72 -19.26
N LEU A 354 7.80 7.99 -19.50
CA LEU A 354 7.39 6.88 -18.62
C LEU A 354 8.51 5.82 -18.52
N HIS A 355 9.11 5.45 -19.63
CA HIS A 355 10.23 4.52 -19.64
C HIS A 355 11.48 5.08 -18.93
N GLU A 356 11.78 6.37 -19.09
CA GLU A 356 12.88 7.04 -18.37
C GLU A 356 12.62 7.09 -16.86
N ALA A 357 11.38 7.41 -16.43
CA ALA A 357 10.98 7.42 -15.03
C ALA A 357 11.18 6.04 -14.37
N LEU A 358 10.81 4.96 -15.07
CA LEU A 358 11.05 3.60 -14.61
C LEU A 358 12.54 3.30 -14.45
N ARG A 359 13.39 3.74 -15.40
CA ARG A 359 14.84 3.56 -15.33
C ARG A 359 15.47 4.39 -14.20
N ARG A 360 15.01 5.63 -13.99
CA ARG A 360 15.44 6.49 -12.87
C ARG A 360 15.22 5.81 -11.53
N SER A 361 14.04 5.28 -11.32
CA SER A 361 13.67 4.53 -10.11
C SER A 361 14.62 3.34 -9.90
N THR A 362 14.97 2.56 -10.96
CA THR A 362 15.94 1.45 -10.86
C THR A 362 17.32 1.90 -10.41
N ALA A 363 17.81 3.01 -10.95
CA ALA A 363 19.12 3.54 -10.61
C ALA A 363 19.18 4.13 -9.19
N ALA A 364 18.07 4.68 -8.70
CA ALA A 364 17.97 5.20 -7.34
C ALA A 364 18.02 4.05 -6.31
N ASP A 365 17.27 2.96 -6.57
CA ASP A 365 17.25 1.80 -5.67
C ASP A 365 18.61 1.09 -5.62
N ALA A 366 19.27 0.90 -6.76
CA ALA A 366 20.61 0.32 -6.80
C ALA A 366 21.65 1.16 -6.03
N ARG A 367 21.52 2.49 -6.03
CA ARG A 367 22.37 3.38 -5.24
C ARG A 367 22.06 3.33 -3.75
N ALA A 368 20.79 3.13 -3.37
CA ALA A 368 20.40 2.99 -1.97
C ALA A 368 21.01 1.72 -1.37
N ILE A 369 20.91 0.58 -2.04
CA ILE A 369 21.52 -0.70 -1.61
C ILE A 369 23.04 -0.54 -1.44
N ALA A 370 23.73 0.03 -2.43
CA ALA A 370 25.18 0.21 -2.35
C ALA A 370 25.61 1.13 -1.20
N ARG A 371 24.77 2.06 -0.75
CA ARG A 371 25.05 2.89 0.45
C ARG A 371 24.86 2.13 1.74
N GLU A 372 23.79 1.34 1.86
CA GLU A 372 23.56 0.50 3.05
C GLU A 372 24.67 -0.55 3.25
N GLU A 373 25.15 -1.16 2.17
CA GLU A 373 26.28 -2.10 2.22
C GLU A 373 27.55 -1.43 2.76
N VAL A 374 27.86 -0.22 2.30
CA VAL A 374 29.03 0.55 2.76
C VAL A 374 28.87 0.99 4.23
N GLU A 375 27.67 1.39 4.65
CA GLU A 375 27.41 1.75 6.05
C GLU A 375 27.54 0.54 6.99
N LEU A 376 27.01 -0.62 6.59
CA LEU A 376 27.13 -1.87 7.34
C LEU A 376 28.58 -2.34 7.46
N GLU A 377 29.37 -2.29 6.38
CA GLU A 377 30.80 -2.59 6.41
C GLU A 377 31.57 -1.63 7.34
N THR A 378 31.21 -0.35 7.32
CA THR A 378 31.84 0.67 8.16
C THR A 378 31.51 0.45 9.66
N ILE A 379 30.27 0.10 9.98
CA ILE A 379 29.84 -0.19 11.37
C ILE A 379 30.52 -1.47 11.86
N THR A 380 30.63 -2.50 11.02
CA THR A 380 31.28 -3.75 11.38
C THR A 380 32.78 -3.58 11.58
N ALA A 381 33.42 -2.72 10.80
CA ALA A 381 34.84 -2.39 10.96
C ALA A 381 35.13 -1.59 12.25
N ILE A 382 34.20 -0.72 12.68
CA ILE A 382 34.35 0.08 13.93
C ILE A 382 34.04 -0.79 15.17
N ALA A 383 33.18 -1.81 15.04
CA ALA A 383 32.83 -2.68 16.19
C ALA A 383 33.80 -3.86 16.38
N GLY A 384 34.77 -4.04 15.48
CA GLY A 384 35.80 -5.09 15.51
C GLY A 384 37.18 -4.64 16.03
N ASP A 385 37.34 -3.37 16.37
CA ASP A 385 38.50 -2.81 17.08
C ASP A 385 38.10 -2.54 18.57
#